data_3b93ec03426895b0282e1154624301d0
#
_entry.id   3b93ec03426895b0282e1154624301d0
#
_cell.length_a   1.000
_cell.length_b   1.000
_cell.length_c   1.000
_cell.angle_alpha   90.00
_cell.angle_beta   90.00
_cell.angle_gamma   90.00
#
_symmetry.space_group_name_H-M   'P 1'
#
loop_
_entity.id
_entity.type
_entity.pdbx_description
1 polymer ?
#
loop_
_entity_poly.entity_id
_entity_poly.type
_entity_poly.pdbx_seq_one_letter_code
_entity_poly.pdbx_strand_id
1 'polypeptide(L)'
;MTITPLAVPSWDAASRAAAVGRAAEIMTAFARPARPHEDWWAELAPLLSEQAQQDYSFVDPANIPVSALTGDPVLVDESSAFLARVEVPTDVGVYELLLSRTDATAPWVGESITPPAGVN
;
A
#
# COMPACT_ATOMS: atom_id res chain seq x y z
N MET A 1 21.24 3.86 -34.48
CA MET A 1 21.14 3.34 -33.10
C MET A 1 19.72 3.49 -32.61
N THR A 2 19.15 2.39 -32.16
CA THR A 2 17.78 2.41 -31.64
C THR A 2 17.83 2.56 -30.13
N ILE A 3 17.20 3.62 -29.62
CA ILE A 3 17.06 3.83 -28.19
C ILE A 3 15.71 3.25 -27.79
N THR A 4 15.73 2.27 -26.88
CA THR A 4 14.51 1.76 -26.31
C THR A 4 14.18 2.62 -25.08
N PRO A 5 13.12 3.43 -25.13
CA PRO A 5 12.76 4.24 -23.97
C PRO A 5 12.28 3.36 -22.84
N LEU A 6 12.41 3.83 -21.61
CA LEU A 6 11.79 3.21 -20.46
C LEU A 6 10.28 3.18 -20.68
N ALA A 7 9.64 2.11 -20.24
CA ALA A 7 8.19 2.00 -20.35
C ALA A 7 7.52 3.12 -19.54
N VAL A 8 6.80 3.97 -20.24
CA VAL A 8 6.07 5.08 -19.61
C VAL A 8 4.82 4.48 -18.95
N PRO A 9 4.62 4.66 -17.64
CA PRO A 9 3.44 4.13 -16.99
C PRO A 9 2.18 4.82 -17.49
N SER A 10 1.14 4.04 -17.61
CA SER A 10 -0.19 4.54 -17.94
C SER A 10 -1.23 3.79 -17.12
N TRP A 11 -2.40 4.38 -16.96
CA TRP A 11 -3.50 3.70 -16.29
C TRP A 11 -4.25 2.84 -17.29
N ASP A 12 -4.22 1.54 -17.04
CA ASP A 12 -4.98 0.53 -17.77
C ASP A 12 -5.59 -0.47 -16.76
N ALA A 13 -6.36 -1.42 -17.25
CA ALA A 13 -7.03 -2.39 -16.38
C ALA A 13 -6.03 -3.18 -15.54
N ALA A 14 -4.88 -3.57 -16.13
CA ALA A 14 -3.85 -4.32 -15.42
C ALA A 14 -3.19 -3.48 -14.32
N SER A 15 -2.89 -2.21 -14.60
CA SER A 15 -2.31 -1.29 -13.62
C SER A 15 -3.25 -1.03 -12.45
N ARG A 16 -4.54 -0.84 -12.74
CA ARG A 16 -5.56 -0.63 -11.70
C ARG A 16 -5.69 -1.86 -10.80
N ALA A 17 -5.77 -3.03 -11.40
CA ALA A 17 -5.86 -4.29 -10.65
C ALA A 17 -4.61 -4.50 -9.79
N ALA A 18 -3.43 -4.20 -10.32
CA ALA A 18 -2.17 -4.34 -9.59
C ALA A 18 -2.10 -3.39 -8.40
N ALA A 19 -2.51 -2.12 -8.56
CA ALA A 19 -2.52 -1.15 -7.46
C ALA A 19 -3.49 -1.57 -6.36
N VAL A 20 -4.70 -1.94 -6.72
CA VAL A 20 -5.73 -2.40 -5.78
C VAL A 20 -5.28 -3.67 -5.05
N GLY A 21 -4.72 -4.63 -5.79
CA GLY A 21 -4.21 -5.87 -5.21
C GLY A 21 -3.06 -5.63 -4.24
N ARG A 22 -2.13 -4.72 -4.58
CA ARG A 22 -1.02 -4.38 -3.68
C ARG A 22 -1.51 -3.70 -2.41
N ALA A 23 -2.50 -2.81 -2.52
CA ALA A 23 -3.09 -2.18 -1.35
C ALA A 23 -3.72 -3.20 -0.41
N ALA A 24 -4.42 -4.19 -0.95
CA ALA A 24 -4.99 -5.28 -0.16
C ALA A 24 -3.90 -6.10 0.54
N GLU A 25 -2.80 -6.42 -0.16
CA GLU A 25 -1.66 -7.14 0.43
C GLU A 25 -1.03 -6.34 1.58
N ILE A 26 -0.80 -5.04 1.37
CA ILE A 26 -0.20 -4.17 2.39
C ILE A 26 -1.10 -4.11 3.64
N MET A 27 -2.39 -3.87 3.46
CA MET A 27 -3.32 -3.80 4.59
C MET A 27 -3.46 -5.14 5.31
N THR A 28 -3.46 -6.24 4.58
CA THR A 28 -3.52 -7.58 5.18
C THR A 28 -2.28 -7.85 6.02
N ALA A 29 -1.10 -7.45 5.56
CA ALA A 29 0.14 -7.58 6.33
C ALA A 29 0.18 -6.63 7.52
N PHE A 30 -0.31 -5.39 7.34
CA PHE A 30 -0.30 -4.34 8.36
C PHE A 30 -1.29 -4.63 9.50
N ALA A 31 -2.49 -5.10 9.16
CA ALA A 31 -3.60 -5.28 10.11
C ALA A 31 -3.48 -6.61 10.88
N ARG A 32 -2.38 -6.79 11.60
CA ARG A 32 -2.07 -8.01 12.35
C ARG A 32 -1.57 -7.67 13.76
N PRO A 33 -2.42 -7.05 14.62
CA PRO A 33 -1.96 -6.57 15.93
C PRO A 33 -1.52 -7.68 16.89
N ALA A 34 -1.93 -8.91 16.65
CA ALA A 34 -1.54 -10.05 17.50
C ALA A 34 -0.20 -10.67 17.13
N ARG A 35 0.40 -10.26 16.00
CA ARG A 35 1.69 -10.81 15.57
C ARG A 35 2.86 -10.18 16.31
N PRO A 36 3.94 -10.94 16.58
CA PRO A 36 5.20 -10.36 17.03
C PRO A 36 5.75 -9.39 15.98
N HIS A 37 6.44 -8.35 16.41
CA HIS A 37 7.00 -7.33 15.53
C HIS A 37 7.86 -7.93 14.41
N GLU A 38 8.70 -8.92 14.71
CA GLU A 38 9.58 -9.55 13.72
C GLU A 38 8.79 -10.16 12.56
N ASP A 39 7.73 -10.90 12.88
CA ASP A 39 6.90 -11.57 11.87
C ASP A 39 6.08 -10.57 11.07
N TRP A 40 5.52 -9.58 11.75
CA TRP A 40 4.75 -8.48 11.14
C TRP A 40 5.61 -7.68 10.17
N TRP A 41 6.82 -7.31 10.59
CA TRP A 41 7.73 -6.51 9.79
C TRP A 41 8.30 -7.29 8.61
N ALA A 42 8.62 -8.57 8.80
CA ALA A 42 9.14 -9.42 7.72
C ALA A 42 8.16 -9.56 6.56
N GLU A 43 6.85 -9.54 6.84
CA GLU A 43 5.83 -9.62 5.81
C GLU A 43 5.52 -8.26 5.18
N LEU A 44 5.51 -7.19 5.98
CA LEU A 44 5.13 -5.86 5.52
C LEU A 44 6.26 -5.12 4.78
N ALA A 45 7.48 -5.17 5.30
CA ALA A 45 8.60 -4.38 4.78
C ALA A 45 8.83 -4.52 3.28
N PRO A 46 8.81 -5.74 2.69
CA PRO A 46 9.03 -5.89 1.26
C PRO A 46 7.98 -5.20 0.37
N LEU A 47 6.83 -4.87 0.94
CA LEU A 47 5.72 -4.23 0.21
C LEU A 47 5.80 -2.70 0.26
N LEU A 48 6.73 -2.14 1.05
CA LEU A 48 6.87 -0.71 1.27
C LEU A 48 8.08 -0.15 0.51
N SER A 49 8.01 1.15 0.20
CA SER A 49 9.18 1.88 -0.32
C SER A 49 10.26 1.98 0.77
N GLU A 50 11.50 2.31 0.37
CA GLU A 50 12.60 2.48 1.32
C GLU A 50 12.28 3.53 2.37
N GLN A 51 11.68 4.65 1.98
CA GLN A 51 11.28 5.70 2.91
C GLN A 51 10.22 5.21 3.88
N ALA A 52 9.21 4.51 3.37
CA ALA A 52 8.16 3.95 4.21
C ALA A 52 8.72 2.91 5.18
N GLN A 53 9.70 2.12 4.76
CA GLN A 53 10.37 1.18 5.67
C GLN A 53 11.02 1.91 6.86
N GLN A 54 11.63 3.06 6.62
CA GLN A 54 12.19 3.86 7.72
C GLN A 54 11.10 4.40 8.63
N ASP A 55 9.99 4.86 8.05
CA ASP A 55 8.90 5.46 8.81
C ASP A 55 8.14 4.46 9.68
N TYR A 56 7.98 3.22 9.20
CA TYR A 56 7.13 2.22 9.86
C TYR A 56 7.88 1.16 10.64
N SER A 57 9.21 1.08 10.55
CA SER A 57 10.00 0.01 11.19
C SER A 57 9.87 -0.03 12.71
N PHE A 58 9.52 1.10 13.33
CA PHE A 58 9.41 1.22 14.79
C PHE A 58 7.97 1.07 15.30
N VAL A 59 7.02 0.82 14.41
CA VAL A 59 5.61 0.66 14.81
C VAL A 59 5.45 -0.65 15.58
N ASP A 60 4.79 -0.58 16.73
CA ASP A 60 4.41 -1.77 17.47
C ASP A 60 3.07 -2.27 16.95
N PRO A 61 3.00 -3.48 16.36
CA PRO A 61 1.73 -3.99 15.84
C PRO A 61 0.61 -4.05 16.89
N ALA A 62 0.95 -4.22 18.16
CA ALA A 62 -0.06 -4.22 19.24
C ALA A 62 -0.81 -2.89 19.36
N ASN A 63 -0.21 -1.79 18.87
CA ASN A 63 -0.85 -0.46 18.88
C ASN A 63 -1.68 -0.18 17.63
N ILE A 64 -1.71 -1.09 16.68
CA ILE A 64 -2.50 -0.92 15.44
C ILE A 64 -3.95 -1.28 15.75
N PRO A 65 -4.90 -0.32 15.54
CA PRO A 65 -6.30 -0.55 15.92
C PRO A 65 -7.06 -1.45 14.94
N VAL A 66 -6.58 -1.57 13.70
CA VAL A 66 -7.26 -2.34 12.66
C VAL A 66 -6.84 -3.80 12.71
N SER A 67 -7.79 -4.71 12.53
CA SER A 67 -7.52 -6.15 12.53
C SER A 67 -8.04 -6.89 11.30
N ALA A 68 -8.89 -6.27 10.47
CA ALA A 68 -9.45 -6.94 9.31
C ALA A 68 -9.90 -5.95 8.23
N LEU A 69 -9.81 -6.38 6.98
CA LEU A 69 -10.46 -5.71 5.86
C LEU A 69 -11.92 -6.16 5.83
N THR A 70 -12.83 -5.21 5.55
CA THR A 70 -14.27 -5.49 5.52
C THR A 70 -14.88 -5.35 4.13
N GLY A 71 -14.09 -4.94 3.14
CA GLY A 71 -14.56 -4.79 1.77
C GLY A 71 -13.41 -4.67 0.79
N ASP A 72 -13.73 -4.54 -0.49
CA ASP A 72 -12.73 -4.44 -1.54
C ASP A 72 -12.07 -3.06 -1.55
N PRO A 73 -10.73 -2.98 -1.75
CA PRO A 73 -10.07 -1.71 -1.96
C PRO A 73 -10.57 -1.01 -3.22
N VAL A 74 -10.59 0.33 -3.18
CA VAL A 74 -11.05 1.16 -4.29
C VAL A 74 -10.00 2.18 -4.65
N LEU A 75 -9.59 2.20 -5.92
CA LEU A 75 -8.69 3.22 -6.45
C LEU A 75 -9.45 4.53 -6.60
N VAL A 76 -8.98 5.59 -5.94
CA VAL A 76 -9.70 6.88 -5.88
C VAL A 76 -8.96 8.03 -6.55
N ASP A 77 -7.70 7.87 -6.93
CA ASP A 77 -6.92 8.92 -7.60
C ASP A 77 -5.99 8.32 -8.64
N GLU A 78 -6.20 8.70 -9.91
CA GLU A 78 -5.40 8.29 -11.06
C GLU A 78 -4.74 9.50 -11.73
N SER A 79 -4.59 10.62 -11.03
CA SER A 79 -4.05 11.85 -11.62
C SER A 79 -2.58 11.73 -12.03
N SER A 80 -1.84 10.80 -11.43
CA SER A 80 -0.46 10.47 -11.82
C SER A 80 -0.34 8.98 -12.08
N ALA A 81 0.31 8.60 -13.17
CA ALA A 81 0.57 7.19 -13.47
C ALA A 81 1.65 6.57 -12.57
N PHE A 82 2.34 7.38 -11.77
CA PHE A 82 3.37 6.92 -10.83
C PHE A 82 2.85 6.79 -9.39
N LEU A 83 1.66 7.33 -9.11
CA LEU A 83 1.07 7.35 -7.76
C LEU A 83 -0.37 6.86 -7.81
N ALA A 84 -0.74 6.10 -6.80
CA ALA A 84 -2.11 5.60 -6.65
C ALA A 84 -2.58 5.85 -5.22
N ARG A 85 -3.79 6.38 -5.08
CA ARG A 85 -4.47 6.45 -3.78
C ARG A 85 -5.56 5.41 -3.78
N VAL A 86 -5.52 4.54 -2.79
CA VAL A 86 -6.46 3.43 -2.67
C VAL A 86 -7.11 3.49 -1.31
N GLU A 87 -8.44 3.50 -1.28
CA GLU A 87 -9.21 3.41 -0.04
C GLU A 87 -9.51 1.95 0.26
N VAL A 88 -9.23 1.54 1.49
CA VAL A 88 -9.43 0.16 1.94
C VAL A 88 -10.39 0.14 3.13
N PRO A 89 -11.59 -0.41 2.96
CA PRO A 89 -12.54 -0.55 4.08
C PRO A 89 -12.00 -1.54 5.12
N THR A 90 -12.09 -1.15 6.38
CA THR A 90 -11.64 -1.98 7.50
C THR A 90 -12.66 -1.99 8.63
N ASP A 91 -12.40 -2.82 9.64
CA ASP A 91 -13.24 -2.93 10.83
C ASP A 91 -13.27 -1.67 11.70
N VAL A 92 -12.37 -0.70 11.47
CA VAL A 92 -12.35 0.58 12.19
C VAL A 92 -12.62 1.79 11.28
N GLY A 93 -12.97 1.55 10.02
CA GLY A 93 -13.24 2.60 9.03
C GLY A 93 -12.36 2.45 7.80
N VAL A 94 -12.35 3.48 6.96
CA VAL A 94 -11.63 3.44 5.68
C VAL A 94 -10.21 3.97 5.86
N TYR A 95 -9.23 3.12 5.56
CA TYR A 95 -7.83 3.53 5.46
C TYR A 95 -7.53 4.01 4.05
N GLU A 96 -6.61 4.96 3.93
CA GLU A 96 -6.12 5.43 2.64
C GLU A 96 -4.64 5.07 2.50
N LEU A 97 -4.31 4.36 1.42
CA LEU A 97 -2.93 4.02 1.11
C LEU A 97 -2.45 4.83 -0.08
N LEU A 98 -1.25 5.39 0.04
CA LEU A 98 -0.54 5.97 -1.10
C LEU A 98 0.48 4.95 -1.58
N LEU A 99 0.40 4.61 -2.85
CA LEU A 99 1.32 3.68 -3.51
C LEU A 99 2.11 4.43 -4.58
N SER A 100 3.31 3.93 -4.87
CA SER A 100 4.14 4.47 -5.96
C SER A 100 4.76 3.36 -6.79
N ARG A 101 5.15 3.70 -8.00
CA ARG A 101 5.95 2.83 -8.87
C ARG A 101 6.92 3.69 -9.68
N THR A 102 8.05 3.10 -10.06
CA THR A 102 9.10 3.82 -10.80
C THR A 102 8.91 3.78 -12.30
N ASP A 103 8.22 2.76 -12.83
CA ASP A 103 7.91 2.64 -14.25
C ASP A 103 6.73 1.68 -14.46
N ALA A 104 6.37 1.43 -15.73
CA ALA A 104 5.21 0.61 -16.09
C ALA A 104 5.36 -0.86 -15.69
N THR A 105 6.58 -1.35 -15.50
CA THR A 105 6.87 -2.74 -15.17
C THR A 105 7.24 -2.95 -13.70
N ALA A 106 7.50 -1.86 -12.97
CA ALA A 106 7.84 -1.94 -11.57
C ALA A 106 6.62 -2.29 -10.72
N PRO A 107 6.80 -3.04 -9.63
CA PRO A 107 5.69 -3.29 -8.71
C PRO A 107 5.29 -2.01 -7.98
N TRP A 108 4.03 -1.92 -7.61
CA TRP A 108 3.57 -0.88 -6.70
C TRP A 108 4.12 -1.15 -5.31
N VAL A 109 4.56 -0.10 -4.63
CA VAL A 109 5.02 -0.18 -3.24
C VAL A 109 4.29 0.86 -2.40
N GLY A 110 4.11 0.57 -1.11
CA GLY A 110 3.42 1.47 -0.19
C GLY A 110 4.31 2.62 0.25
N GLU A 111 3.79 3.84 0.14
CA GLU A 111 4.44 5.06 0.62
C GLU A 111 3.88 5.51 1.97
N SER A 112 2.56 5.41 2.15
CA SER A 112 1.93 5.77 3.41
C SER A 112 0.65 4.99 3.63
N ILE A 113 0.32 4.81 4.91
CA ILE A 113 -0.89 4.14 5.40
C ILE A 113 -1.56 5.12 6.35
N THR A 114 -2.66 5.73 5.91
CA THR A 114 -3.35 6.77 6.66
C THR A 114 -4.62 6.22 7.27
N PRO A 115 -4.75 6.24 8.62
CA PRO A 115 -5.96 5.76 9.28
C PRO A 115 -7.14 6.69 9.06
N PRO A 116 -8.38 6.21 9.30
CA PRO A 116 -9.55 7.08 9.28
C PRO A 116 -9.42 8.21 10.32
N ALA A 117 -10.12 9.31 10.07
CA ALA A 117 -10.13 10.42 11.02
C ALA A 117 -10.63 9.96 12.40
N GLY A 118 -9.91 10.33 13.45
CA GLY A 118 -10.23 9.93 14.82
C GLY A 118 -9.70 8.57 15.24
N VAL A 119 -9.03 7.85 14.36
CA VAL A 119 -8.38 6.55 14.65
C VAL A 119 -6.88 6.75 14.62
N ASN A 120 -6.21 6.32 15.67
CA ASN A 120 -4.76 6.43 15.80
C ASN A 120 -4.10 5.07 15.82
#